data_631724f38247503762404f02a13025eb
#
_entry.id   631724f38247503762404f02a13025eb
#
_cell.length_a   1.000
_cell.length_b   1.000
_cell.length_c   1.000
_cell.angle_alpha   90.00
_cell.angle_beta   90.00
_cell.angle_gamma   90.00
#
_symmetry.space_group_name_H-M   'P 1'
#
loop_
_entity.id
_entity.type
_entity.pdbx_description
1 polymer ?
#
loop_
_entity_poly.entity_id
_entity_poly.type
_entity_poly.pdbx_seq_one_letter_code
_entity_poly.pdbx_strand_id
1 'polypeptide(L)'
;YMEGDRVCGTFGWQHYAVSDGDNVMRKLSPDEANPSLALGVLGLNGLTAYFGLLDTCNPQAGETVVVSTAAGAVGSCVGQIAKIKGCRTVGIAGGPDKVAMCLDQFGYDVAIDYQNTTDLGAELSAACPDRVNVYFDNTCGPISDAVFERLALHARITVCGTASLQEWEPIPMGPRVHRQLLVARARMTGFLVHDYKDRIGEAVTQLTAWIDSGDLVSREHVLEGIDHAPGAIQMLYRGENTGKLIIRLD
;
A
#
# COMPACT_ATOMS: atom_id res chain seq x y z
N TYR A 1 -29.28 -2.35 11.49
CA TYR A 1 -29.08 -1.08 10.78
C TYR A 1 -30.37 -0.28 10.83
N MET A 2 -30.25 1.05 10.81
CA MET A 2 -31.39 1.97 10.82
C MET A 2 -31.22 3.01 9.73
N GLU A 3 -32.31 3.67 9.34
CA GLU A 3 -32.25 4.81 8.43
C GLU A 3 -31.28 5.86 8.95
N GLY A 4 -30.41 6.37 8.07
CA GLY A 4 -29.33 7.31 8.43
C GLY A 4 -28.01 6.65 8.85
N ASP A 5 -27.96 5.33 9.03
CA ASP A 5 -26.70 4.65 9.28
C ASP A 5 -25.77 4.73 8.05
N ARG A 6 -24.51 5.10 8.26
CA ARG A 6 -23.47 5.04 7.24
C ARG A 6 -22.73 3.72 7.34
N VAL A 7 -22.56 3.03 6.22
CA VAL A 7 -21.90 1.72 6.15
C VAL A 7 -20.84 1.69 5.05
N CYS A 8 -19.80 0.91 5.26
CA CYS A 8 -18.79 0.58 4.25
C CYS A 8 -18.88 -0.92 3.94
N GLY A 9 -18.90 -1.28 2.65
CA GLY A 9 -19.02 -2.66 2.21
C GLY A 9 -18.87 -2.81 0.71
N THR A 10 -19.19 -3.99 0.18
CA THR A 10 -19.08 -4.32 -1.25
C THR A 10 -20.48 -4.33 -1.88
N PHE A 11 -20.87 -3.19 -2.43
CA PHE A 11 -22.22 -2.98 -2.98
C PHE A 11 -22.26 -2.89 -4.52
N GLY A 12 -21.12 -3.01 -5.20
CA GLY A 12 -21.00 -2.79 -6.63
C GLY A 12 -21.01 -1.28 -7.02
N TRP A 13 -20.98 -1.00 -8.31
CA TRP A 13 -20.98 0.36 -8.85
C TRP A 13 -22.40 0.78 -9.21
N GLN A 14 -23.09 1.37 -8.29
CA GLN A 14 -24.50 1.73 -8.43
C GLN A 14 -24.90 2.79 -7.40
N HIS A 15 -25.96 3.54 -7.69
CA HIS A 15 -26.47 4.57 -6.77
C HIS A 15 -27.18 3.95 -5.56
N TYR A 16 -27.84 2.81 -5.74
CA TYR A 16 -28.64 2.13 -4.72
C TYR A 16 -28.36 0.64 -4.75
N ALA A 17 -28.27 0.02 -3.60
CA ALA A 17 -28.11 -1.43 -3.45
C ALA A 17 -29.10 -1.97 -2.45
N VAL A 18 -29.59 -3.19 -2.68
CA VAL A 18 -30.31 -3.97 -1.67
C VAL A 18 -29.31 -4.96 -1.06
N SER A 19 -29.28 -5.04 0.27
CA SER A 19 -28.37 -5.89 1.02
C SER A 19 -29.06 -6.49 2.23
N ASP A 20 -28.76 -7.75 2.53
CA ASP A 20 -29.11 -8.42 3.79
C ASP A 20 -28.14 -8.11 4.94
N GLY A 21 -27.04 -7.40 4.62
CA GLY A 21 -25.99 -6.99 5.56
C GLY A 21 -24.72 -7.83 5.48
N ASP A 22 -24.70 -8.96 4.79
CA ASP A 22 -23.55 -9.86 4.74
C ASP A 22 -22.33 -9.24 4.02
N ASN A 23 -22.60 -8.29 3.12
CA ASN A 23 -21.56 -7.55 2.39
C ASN A 23 -21.13 -6.25 3.07
N VAL A 24 -21.64 -5.93 4.26
CA VAL A 24 -21.22 -4.79 5.08
C VAL A 24 -19.97 -5.16 5.86
N MET A 25 -18.89 -4.48 5.59
CA MET A 25 -17.61 -4.65 6.28
C MET A 25 -17.59 -3.90 7.62
N ARG A 26 -18.16 -2.70 7.65
CA ARG A 26 -18.15 -1.84 8.83
C ARG A 26 -19.31 -0.83 8.81
N LYS A 27 -19.95 -0.64 9.97
CA LYS A 27 -20.80 0.51 10.24
C LYS A 27 -19.90 1.66 10.74
N LEU A 28 -20.06 2.84 10.14
CA LEU A 28 -19.29 4.02 10.52
C LEU A 28 -19.87 4.65 11.79
N SER A 29 -19.01 5.29 12.59
CA SER A 29 -19.46 6.09 13.70
C SER A 29 -20.27 7.31 13.20
N PRO A 30 -21.36 7.72 13.88
CA PRO A 30 -22.03 8.98 13.57
C PRO A 30 -21.07 10.18 13.60
N ASP A 31 -20.08 10.16 14.49
CA ASP A 31 -19.10 11.23 14.71
C ASP A 31 -17.90 11.15 13.76
N GLU A 32 -17.85 10.18 12.83
CA GLU A 32 -16.77 10.04 11.87
C GLU A 32 -16.82 11.22 10.87
N ALA A 33 -15.94 12.20 11.10
CA ALA A 33 -15.96 13.47 10.38
C ALA A 33 -15.71 13.33 8.88
N ASN A 34 -14.86 12.37 8.49
CA ASN A 34 -14.54 12.10 7.07
C ASN A 34 -14.82 10.64 6.72
N PRO A 35 -16.03 10.31 6.23
CA PRO A 35 -16.42 8.94 5.92
C PRO A 35 -15.64 8.33 4.75
N SER A 36 -15.06 9.14 3.86
CA SER A 36 -14.25 8.62 2.73
C SER A 36 -13.00 7.88 3.19
N LEU A 37 -12.45 8.21 4.38
CA LEU A 37 -11.31 7.50 4.96
C LEU A 37 -11.60 5.99 5.13
N ALA A 38 -12.87 5.61 5.34
CA ALA A 38 -13.28 4.22 5.42
C ALA A 38 -13.11 3.43 4.11
N LEU A 39 -12.97 4.12 2.97
CA LEU A 39 -12.66 3.51 1.67
C LEU A 39 -11.15 3.41 1.41
N GLY A 40 -10.34 4.10 2.21
CA GLY A 40 -8.89 4.21 2.06
C GLY A 40 -8.12 3.79 3.30
N VAL A 41 -7.60 4.79 4.02
CA VAL A 41 -6.69 4.59 5.15
C VAL A 41 -7.34 3.93 6.38
N LEU A 42 -8.62 4.16 6.64
CA LEU A 42 -9.40 3.45 7.69
C LEU A 42 -10.19 2.26 7.14
N GLY A 43 -9.92 1.85 5.90
CA GLY A 43 -10.50 0.71 5.22
C GLY A 43 -9.43 -0.22 4.65
N LEU A 44 -9.75 -0.86 3.52
CA LEU A 44 -8.94 -1.93 2.93
C LEU A 44 -7.46 -1.55 2.78
N ASN A 45 -7.15 -0.32 2.35
CA ASN A 45 -5.77 0.08 2.05
C ASN A 45 -4.92 0.24 3.31
N GLY A 46 -5.43 0.96 4.32
CA GLY A 46 -4.70 1.12 5.58
C GLY A 46 -4.61 -0.16 6.39
N LEU A 47 -5.67 -0.98 6.41
CA LEU A 47 -5.66 -2.30 7.03
C LEU A 47 -4.62 -3.22 6.37
N THR A 48 -4.53 -3.19 5.03
CA THR A 48 -3.50 -3.92 4.28
C THR A 48 -2.09 -3.46 4.65
N ALA A 49 -1.88 -2.15 4.75
CA ALA A 49 -0.59 -1.60 5.17
C ALA A 49 -0.24 -1.99 6.62
N TYR A 50 -1.21 -1.88 7.53
CA TYR A 50 -1.05 -2.17 8.95
C TYR A 50 -0.64 -3.62 9.17
N PHE A 51 -1.47 -4.57 8.77
CA PHE A 51 -1.21 -5.99 8.99
C PHE A 51 -0.05 -6.51 8.14
N GLY A 52 -0.01 -6.10 6.85
CA GLY A 52 1.05 -6.53 5.95
C GLY A 52 2.44 -6.05 6.36
N LEU A 53 2.57 -4.91 7.02
CA LEU A 53 3.85 -4.45 7.53
C LEU A 53 4.14 -4.99 8.95
N LEU A 54 3.18 -4.81 9.86
CA LEU A 54 3.44 -5.05 11.29
C LEU A 54 3.42 -6.54 11.64
N ASP A 55 2.43 -7.29 11.13
CA ASP A 55 2.31 -8.71 11.48
C ASP A 55 3.25 -9.60 10.65
N THR A 56 3.41 -9.33 9.34
CA THR A 56 4.22 -10.22 8.50
C THR A 56 5.71 -9.90 8.57
N CYS A 57 6.07 -8.62 8.68
CA CYS A 57 7.47 -8.17 8.68
C CYS A 57 7.98 -7.71 10.04
N ASN A 58 7.12 -7.16 10.91
CA ASN A 58 7.50 -6.66 12.23
C ASN A 58 8.77 -5.79 12.18
N PRO A 59 8.76 -4.63 11.50
CA PRO A 59 9.93 -3.79 11.32
C PRO A 59 10.44 -3.25 12.65
N GLN A 60 11.76 -3.17 12.79
CA GLN A 60 12.41 -2.68 14.00
C GLN A 60 13.03 -1.30 13.73
N ALA A 61 13.09 -0.46 14.77
CA ALA A 61 13.71 0.86 14.64
C ALA A 61 15.16 0.76 14.10
N GLY A 62 15.52 1.63 13.17
CA GLY A 62 16.81 1.65 12.49
C GLY A 62 16.90 0.73 11.27
N GLU A 63 15.93 -0.14 11.03
CA GLU A 63 15.90 -0.96 9.81
C GLU A 63 15.51 -0.16 8.57
N THR A 64 15.96 -0.61 7.41
CA THR A 64 15.58 -0.06 6.11
C THR A 64 14.37 -0.80 5.55
N VAL A 65 13.28 -0.06 5.32
CA VAL A 65 12.04 -0.54 4.71
C VAL A 65 11.94 0.01 3.28
N VAL A 66 11.90 -0.88 2.30
CA VAL A 66 11.65 -0.54 0.89
C VAL A 66 10.18 -0.83 0.56
N VAL A 67 9.54 0.06 -0.19
CA VAL A 67 8.13 -0.07 -0.57
C VAL A 67 7.97 0.17 -2.06
N SER A 68 7.46 -0.80 -2.80
CA SER A 68 7.06 -0.59 -4.20
C SER A 68 5.67 0.06 -4.27
N THR A 69 5.40 0.83 -5.33
CA THR A 69 4.18 1.66 -5.46
C THR A 69 4.00 2.60 -4.25
N ALA A 70 5.08 3.24 -3.82
CA ALA A 70 5.16 3.99 -2.57
C ALA A 70 4.17 5.16 -2.47
N ALA A 71 3.81 5.79 -3.59
CA ALA A 71 2.80 6.86 -3.66
C ALA A 71 1.36 6.35 -3.79
N GLY A 72 1.16 5.03 -3.88
CA GLY A 72 -0.17 4.41 -3.96
C GLY A 72 -0.89 4.38 -2.61
N ALA A 73 -2.18 4.02 -2.64
CA ALA A 73 -3.03 4.04 -1.45
C ALA A 73 -2.54 3.12 -0.30
N VAL A 74 -1.94 1.97 -0.60
CA VAL A 74 -1.31 1.10 0.39
C VAL A 74 0.10 1.57 0.70
N GLY A 75 0.93 1.81 -0.33
CA GLY A 75 2.34 2.16 -0.16
C GLY A 75 2.56 3.43 0.67
N SER A 76 1.73 4.46 0.46
CA SER A 76 1.80 5.69 1.25
C SER A 76 1.57 5.45 2.75
N CYS A 77 0.64 4.55 3.10
CA CYS A 77 0.42 4.16 4.49
C CYS A 77 1.61 3.35 5.04
N VAL A 78 2.14 2.40 4.25
CA VAL A 78 3.28 1.55 4.67
C VAL A 78 4.50 2.39 5.02
N GLY A 79 4.87 3.36 4.15
CA GLY A 79 6.03 4.23 4.40
C GLY A 79 5.88 5.03 5.69
N GLN A 80 4.73 5.64 5.90
CA GLN A 80 4.45 6.43 7.10
C GLN A 80 4.44 5.55 8.36
N ILE A 81 3.80 4.38 8.33
CA ILE A 81 3.82 3.44 9.47
C ILE A 81 5.26 3.00 9.76
N ALA A 82 6.07 2.73 8.74
CA ALA A 82 7.48 2.40 8.92
C ALA A 82 8.28 3.56 9.57
N LYS A 83 7.98 4.81 9.20
CA LYS A 83 8.57 6.01 9.87
C LYS A 83 8.15 6.09 11.33
N ILE A 84 6.87 5.90 11.65
CA ILE A 84 6.36 5.86 13.04
C ILE A 84 7.09 4.79 13.86
N LYS A 85 7.47 3.66 13.22
CA LYS A 85 8.27 2.61 13.85
C LYS A 85 9.77 2.92 13.94
N GLY A 86 10.22 4.09 13.48
CA GLY A 86 11.62 4.52 13.55
C GLY A 86 12.51 3.91 12.46
N CYS A 87 11.93 3.43 11.37
CA CYS A 87 12.67 2.87 10.25
C CYS A 87 13.14 3.95 9.27
N ARG A 88 14.22 3.66 8.54
CA ARG A 88 14.57 4.34 7.30
C ARG A 88 13.65 3.84 6.20
N THR A 89 13.08 4.75 5.40
CA THR A 89 12.11 4.41 4.36
C THR A 89 12.60 4.78 2.97
N VAL A 90 12.47 3.84 2.05
CA VAL A 90 12.83 4.02 0.63
C VAL A 90 11.60 3.67 -0.22
N GLY A 91 11.04 4.67 -0.89
CA GLY A 91 9.89 4.51 -1.76
C GLY A 91 10.31 4.29 -3.22
N ILE A 92 9.66 3.39 -3.93
CA ILE A 92 9.80 3.23 -5.38
C ILE A 92 8.47 3.65 -6.00
N ALA A 93 8.52 4.70 -6.84
CA ALA A 93 7.33 5.29 -7.47
C ALA A 93 7.62 5.59 -8.95
N GLY A 94 6.59 5.80 -9.75
CA GLY A 94 6.72 6.10 -11.17
C GLY A 94 6.44 7.57 -11.46
N GLY A 95 7.42 8.27 -11.97
CA GLY A 95 7.37 9.67 -12.36
C GLY A 95 7.68 10.66 -11.24
N PRO A 96 8.15 11.87 -11.63
CA PRO A 96 8.67 12.87 -10.68
C PRO A 96 7.61 13.36 -9.68
N ASP A 97 6.37 13.49 -10.10
CA ASP A 97 5.29 13.96 -9.21
C ASP A 97 5.04 12.98 -8.06
N LYS A 98 5.08 11.67 -8.33
CA LYS A 98 4.90 10.64 -7.31
C LYS A 98 6.11 10.52 -6.39
N VAL A 99 7.30 10.73 -6.93
CA VAL A 99 8.53 10.84 -6.12
C VAL A 99 8.43 12.02 -5.17
N ALA A 100 8.05 13.20 -5.67
CA ALA A 100 7.82 14.37 -4.83
C ALA A 100 6.76 14.11 -3.75
N MET A 101 5.64 13.45 -4.10
CA MET A 101 4.63 13.07 -3.10
C MET A 101 5.19 12.16 -2.01
N CYS A 102 6.03 11.20 -2.36
CA CYS A 102 6.67 10.32 -1.37
C CYS A 102 7.51 11.12 -0.37
N LEU A 103 8.33 12.05 -0.88
CA LEU A 103 9.23 12.87 -0.04
C LEU A 103 8.46 13.91 0.77
N ASP A 104 7.67 14.75 0.10
CA ASP A 104 7.11 15.96 0.68
C ASP A 104 5.82 15.73 1.49
N GLN A 105 5.04 14.71 1.11
CA GLN A 105 3.74 14.46 1.75
C GLN A 105 3.75 13.23 2.65
N PHE A 106 4.44 12.17 2.25
CA PHE A 106 4.43 10.91 2.99
C PHE A 106 5.72 10.68 3.80
N GLY A 107 6.66 11.61 3.75
CA GLY A 107 7.85 11.63 4.60
C GLY A 107 8.84 10.48 4.39
N TYR A 108 8.88 9.89 3.20
CA TYR A 108 9.93 8.93 2.85
C TYR A 108 11.30 9.59 2.92
N ASP A 109 12.31 8.88 3.42
CA ASP A 109 13.69 9.40 3.48
C ASP A 109 14.32 9.48 2.09
N VAL A 110 13.97 8.54 1.21
CA VAL A 110 14.40 8.49 -0.20
C VAL A 110 13.24 8.02 -1.05
N ALA A 111 13.12 8.56 -2.26
CA ALA A 111 12.19 8.06 -3.27
C ALA A 111 12.90 7.90 -4.62
N ILE A 112 12.69 6.77 -5.27
CA ILE A 112 13.31 6.39 -6.55
C ILE A 112 12.27 6.39 -7.64
N ASP A 113 12.56 7.08 -8.75
CA ASP A 113 11.73 7.06 -9.96
C ASP A 113 12.14 5.90 -10.87
N TYR A 114 11.42 4.78 -10.75
CA TYR A 114 11.74 3.59 -11.53
C TYR A 114 11.48 3.74 -13.03
N GLN A 115 10.72 4.75 -13.46
CA GLN A 115 10.43 5.00 -14.88
C GLN A 115 11.54 5.78 -15.58
N ASN A 116 12.26 6.64 -14.85
CA ASN A 116 13.28 7.50 -15.41
C ASN A 116 14.71 7.08 -15.03
N THR A 117 14.88 6.08 -14.17
CA THR A 117 16.21 5.55 -13.85
C THR A 117 16.75 4.65 -14.95
N THR A 118 18.03 4.73 -15.20
CA THR A 118 18.76 3.83 -16.13
C THR A 118 19.29 2.58 -15.41
N ASP A 119 19.42 2.63 -14.08
CA ASP A 119 19.91 1.52 -13.24
C ASP A 119 19.24 1.57 -11.85
N LEU A 120 18.06 0.95 -11.74
CA LEU A 120 17.33 0.83 -10.47
C LEU A 120 18.18 0.15 -9.39
N GLY A 121 19.03 -0.77 -9.80
CA GLY A 121 19.93 -1.47 -8.90
C GLY A 121 20.97 -0.56 -8.25
N ALA A 122 21.60 0.32 -9.03
CA ALA A 122 22.54 1.28 -8.51
C ALA A 122 21.88 2.28 -7.55
N GLU A 123 20.70 2.79 -7.91
CA GLU A 123 19.93 3.70 -7.04
C GLU A 123 19.50 3.04 -5.74
N LEU A 124 19.01 1.80 -5.78
CA LEU A 124 18.69 1.03 -4.58
C LEU A 124 19.92 0.80 -3.69
N SER A 125 21.10 0.58 -4.29
CA SER A 125 22.34 0.41 -3.53
C SER A 125 22.75 1.70 -2.81
N ALA A 126 22.56 2.84 -3.45
CA ALA A 126 22.81 4.16 -2.85
C ALA A 126 21.77 4.50 -1.76
N ALA A 127 20.51 4.21 -2.01
CA ALA A 127 19.41 4.47 -1.08
C ALA A 127 19.44 3.56 0.16
N CYS A 128 19.95 2.32 0.03
CA CYS A 128 19.99 1.31 1.07
C CYS A 128 21.43 0.87 1.40
N PRO A 129 22.29 1.75 1.98
CA PRO A 129 23.68 1.43 2.26
C PRO A 129 23.84 0.20 3.17
N ASP A 130 22.91 0.01 4.13
CA ASP A 130 22.89 -1.11 5.07
C ASP A 130 22.01 -2.28 4.56
N ARG A 131 21.68 -2.28 3.25
CA ARG A 131 20.82 -3.24 2.59
C ARG A 131 19.34 -3.12 3.03
N VAL A 132 18.49 -4.02 2.51
CA VAL A 132 17.04 -3.99 2.70
C VAL A 132 16.64 -5.00 3.79
N ASN A 133 16.15 -4.51 4.92
CA ASN A 133 15.68 -5.35 6.01
C ASN A 133 14.23 -5.80 5.83
N VAL A 134 13.40 -4.89 5.29
CA VAL A 134 11.99 -5.16 5.01
C VAL A 134 11.66 -4.70 3.60
N TYR A 135 11.00 -5.55 2.84
CA TYR A 135 10.43 -5.18 1.55
C TYR A 135 8.92 -5.40 1.53
N PHE A 136 8.19 -4.32 1.34
CA PHE A 136 6.74 -4.39 1.12
C PHE A 136 6.46 -4.35 -0.37
N ASP A 137 6.11 -5.51 -0.92
CA ASP A 137 5.99 -5.73 -2.36
C ASP A 137 4.54 -5.63 -2.83
N ASN A 138 4.23 -4.52 -3.51
CA ASN A 138 2.94 -4.30 -4.16
C ASN A 138 2.95 -4.68 -5.66
N THR A 139 4.11 -4.98 -6.23
CA THR A 139 4.26 -5.05 -7.69
C THR A 139 4.72 -6.39 -8.22
N CYS A 140 5.63 -7.09 -7.54
CA CYS A 140 6.44 -8.17 -8.11
C CYS A 140 7.26 -7.71 -9.34
N GLY A 141 7.75 -8.66 -10.15
CA GLY A 141 8.43 -8.39 -11.42
C GLY A 141 9.76 -7.64 -11.27
N PRO A 142 10.17 -6.84 -12.28
CA PRO A 142 11.52 -6.26 -12.36
C PRO A 142 11.92 -5.39 -11.16
N ILE A 143 10.97 -4.71 -10.53
CA ILE A 143 11.24 -3.92 -9.31
C ILE A 143 11.66 -4.85 -8.18
N SER A 144 10.90 -5.91 -7.95
CA SER A 144 11.20 -6.89 -6.92
C SER A 144 12.51 -7.64 -7.18
N ASP A 145 12.79 -7.96 -8.44
CA ASP A 145 14.06 -8.59 -8.85
C ASP A 145 15.26 -7.73 -8.42
N ALA A 146 15.19 -6.41 -8.64
CA ALA A 146 16.24 -5.48 -8.23
C ALA A 146 16.38 -5.37 -6.70
N VAL A 147 15.26 -5.40 -5.95
CA VAL A 147 15.28 -5.35 -4.48
C VAL A 147 15.86 -6.65 -3.90
N PHE A 148 15.51 -7.82 -4.45
CA PHE A 148 15.99 -9.13 -3.95
C PHE A 148 17.52 -9.26 -3.98
N GLU A 149 18.21 -8.61 -4.89
CA GLU A 149 19.67 -8.61 -4.92
C GLU A 149 20.31 -7.84 -3.75
N ARG A 150 19.53 -7.07 -3.00
CA ARG A 150 19.98 -6.15 -1.95
C ARG A 150 19.49 -6.49 -0.56
N LEU A 151 18.90 -7.67 -0.37
CA LEU A 151 18.38 -8.12 0.93
C LEU A 151 19.47 -8.13 2.00
N ALA A 152 19.16 -7.59 3.15
CA ALA A 152 19.95 -7.74 4.37
C ALA A 152 19.81 -9.17 4.92
N LEU A 153 20.69 -9.52 5.84
CA LEU A 153 20.58 -10.78 6.56
C LEU A 153 19.27 -10.82 7.36
N HIS A 154 18.53 -11.93 7.22
CA HIS A 154 17.21 -12.14 7.84
C HIS A 154 16.12 -11.16 7.35
N ALA A 155 16.27 -10.64 6.15
CA ALA A 155 15.25 -9.77 5.55
C ALA A 155 13.87 -10.43 5.52
N ARG A 156 12.84 -9.60 5.59
CA ARG A 156 11.43 -10.02 5.55
C ARG A 156 10.76 -9.35 4.37
N ILE A 157 10.06 -10.14 3.57
CA ILE A 157 9.35 -9.68 2.38
C ILE A 157 7.87 -10.00 2.56
N THR A 158 7.03 -8.98 2.45
CA THR A 158 5.58 -9.13 2.35
C THR A 158 5.16 -9.01 0.90
N VAL A 159 4.59 -10.06 0.33
CA VAL A 159 3.97 -10.03 -0.99
C VAL A 159 2.52 -9.61 -0.80
N CYS A 160 2.24 -8.34 -1.11
CA CYS A 160 0.92 -7.71 -0.99
C CYS A 160 0.17 -7.72 -2.32
N GLY A 161 0.88 -7.61 -3.43
CA GLY A 161 0.26 -7.53 -4.74
C GLY A 161 1.22 -7.87 -5.89
N THR A 162 0.64 -8.04 -7.07
CA THR A 162 1.34 -8.42 -8.30
C THR A 162 1.06 -7.43 -9.43
N ALA A 163 1.03 -6.12 -9.12
CA ALA A 163 0.54 -5.10 -10.04
C ALA A 163 1.34 -4.98 -11.35
N SER A 164 2.60 -5.43 -11.39
CA SER A 164 3.40 -5.47 -12.62
C SER A 164 3.20 -6.74 -13.45
N LEU A 165 2.50 -7.75 -12.90
CA LEU A 165 2.21 -9.02 -13.55
C LEU A 165 0.72 -9.07 -13.93
N GLN A 166 0.32 -8.23 -14.89
CA GLN A 166 -1.09 -8.07 -15.27
C GLN A 166 -1.62 -9.24 -16.10
N GLU A 167 -0.74 -9.91 -16.84
CA GLU A 167 -1.08 -11.03 -17.71
C GLU A 167 -0.33 -12.29 -17.25
N TRP A 168 -1.02 -13.43 -17.25
CA TRP A 168 -0.47 -14.72 -16.88
C TRP A 168 -0.37 -15.69 -18.08
N GLU A 169 -0.73 -15.22 -19.26
CA GLU A 169 -0.55 -15.93 -20.53
C GLU A 169 0.10 -14.98 -21.55
N PRO A 170 1.39 -15.18 -21.88
CA PRO A 170 2.29 -16.23 -21.36
C PRO A 170 2.68 -16.03 -19.90
N ILE A 171 3.07 -17.12 -19.23
CA ILE A 171 3.54 -17.05 -17.83
C ILE A 171 4.70 -16.06 -17.72
N PRO A 172 4.62 -15.07 -16.80
CA PRO A 172 5.69 -14.10 -16.61
C PRO A 172 7.00 -14.79 -16.22
N MET A 173 8.10 -14.38 -16.88
CA MET A 173 9.44 -14.94 -16.65
C MET A 173 10.29 -13.92 -15.89
N GLY A 174 11.13 -14.41 -14.98
CA GLY A 174 12.05 -13.59 -14.18
C GLY A 174 13.14 -14.42 -13.50
N PRO A 175 14.08 -13.75 -12.83
CA PRO A 175 15.12 -14.41 -12.05
C PRO A 175 14.52 -15.31 -10.96
N ARG A 176 15.21 -16.41 -10.66
CA ARG A 176 14.85 -17.29 -9.57
C ARG A 176 15.34 -16.74 -8.24
N VAL A 177 14.42 -16.41 -7.33
CA VAL A 177 14.71 -15.74 -6.05
C VAL A 177 15.35 -16.66 -4.98
N HIS A 178 15.37 -17.98 -5.21
CA HIS A 178 15.79 -18.97 -4.21
C HIS A 178 17.20 -18.71 -3.67
N ARG A 179 18.15 -18.30 -4.54
CA ARG A 179 19.53 -18.02 -4.12
C ARG A 179 19.59 -16.80 -3.19
N GLN A 180 18.86 -15.75 -3.49
CA GLN A 180 18.80 -14.52 -2.69
C GLN A 180 18.20 -14.82 -1.31
N LEU A 181 17.10 -15.56 -1.26
CA LEU A 181 16.47 -15.97 0.00
C LEU A 181 17.41 -16.84 0.83
N LEU A 182 18.09 -17.82 0.21
CA LEU A 182 19.05 -18.70 0.91
C LEU A 182 20.22 -17.92 1.50
N VAL A 183 20.87 -17.06 0.70
CA VAL A 183 22.07 -16.33 1.11
C VAL A 183 21.74 -15.31 2.18
N ALA A 184 20.63 -14.58 2.05
CA ALA A 184 20.15 -13.63 3.04
C ALA A 184 19.46 -14.31 4.24
N ARG A 185 19.18 -15.63 4.19
CA ARG A 185 18.31 -16.33 5.15
C ARG A 185 16.99 -15.60 5.38
N ALA A 186 16.49 -15.00 4.28
CA ALA A 186 15.30 -14.19 4.28
C ALA A 186 14.02 -15.05 4.24
N ARG A 187 12.92 -14.46 4.66
CA ARG A 187 11.60 -15.06 4.48
C ARG A 187 10.73 -14.16 3.60
N MET A 188 9.92 -14.80 2.76
CA MET A 188 8.93 -14.14 1.91
C MET A 188 7.56 -14.71 2.25
N THR A 189 6.61 -13.83 2.54
CA THR A 189 5.27 -14.19 3.03
C THR A 189 4.21 -13.49 2.19
N GLY A 190 3.30 -14.25 1.59
CA GLY A 190 2.05 -13.73 1.05
C GLY A 190 1.01 -13.59 2.15
N PHE A 191 0.12 -12.62 2.04
CA PHE A 191 -1.01 -12.45 2.96
C PHE A 191 -2.22 -11.85 2.26
N LEU A 192 -3.39 -12.05 2.84
CA LEU A 192 -4.60 -11.35 2.47
C LEU A 192 -5.17 -10.65 3.72
N VAL A 193 -5.53 -9.38 3.58
CA VAL A 193 -6.10 -8.59 4.69
C VAL A 193 -7.39 -9.20 5.24
N HIS A 194 -8.11 -9.98 4.45
CA HIS A 194 -9.34 -10.68 4.85
C HIS A 194 -9.11 -11.72 5.96
N ASP A 195 -7.88 -12.21 6.13
CA ASP A 195 -7.52 -13.15 7.21
C ASP A 195 -7.50 -12.47 8.58
N TYR A 196 -7.51 -11.13 8.61
CA TYR A 196 -7.45 -10.30 9.83
C TYR A 196 -8.79 -9.69 10.23
N LYS A 197 -9.92 -10.18 9.69
CA LYS A 197 -11.25 -9.61 9.91
C LYS A 197 -11.61 -9.43 11.40
N ASP A 198 -11.18 -10.32 12.26
CA ASP A 198 -11.46 -10.28 13.70
C ASP A 198 -10.60 -9.22 14.45
N ARG A 199 -9.58 -8.65 13.80
CA ARG A 199 -8.67 -7.63 14.33
C ARG A 199 -8.83 -6.26 13.65
N ILE A 200 -9.81 -6.08 12.78
CA ILE A 200 -10.06 -4.81 12.10
C ILE A 200 -10.20 -3.65 13.09
N GLY A 201 -10.92 -3.85 14.21
CA GLY A 201 -11.12 -2.83 15.24
C GLY A 201 -9.82 -2.33 15.87
N GLU A 202 -8.86 -3.23 16.12
CA GLU A 202 -7.50 -2.88 16.59
C GLU A 202 -6.80 -1.94 15.60
N ALA A 203 -6.75 -2.34 14.35
CA ALA A 203 -6.07 -1.57 13.31
C ALA A 203 -6.74 -0.21 13.07
N VAL A 204 -8.08 -0.15 12.99
CA VAL A 204 -8.82 1.10 12.81
C VAL A 204 -8.55 2.07 13.97
N THR A 205 -8.56 1.59 15.22
CA THR A 205 -8.25 2.39 16.40
C THR A 205 -6.85 3.01 16.30
N GLN A 206 -5.85 2.19 15.95
CA GLN A 206 -4.47 2.65 15.86
C GLN A 206 -4.26 3.61 14.68
N LEU A 207 -4.82 3.31 13.51
CA LEU A 207 -4.74 4.18 12.34
C LEU A 207 -5.44 5.53 12.59
N THR A 208 -6.59 5.53 13.25
CA THR A 208 -7.28 6.76 13.66
C THR A 208 -6.40 7.60 14.59
N ALA A 209 -5.78 6.97 15.60
CA ALA A 209 -4.89 7.69 16.51
C ALA A 209 -3.72 8.36 15.77
N TRP A 210 -3.12 7.70 14.78
CA TRP A 210 -2.05 8.29 13.96
C TRP A 210 -2.54 9.40 13.02
N ILE A 211 -3.77 9.30 12.53
CA ILE A 211 -4.38 10.38 11.73
C ILE A 211 -4.63 11.60 12.61
N ASP A 212 -5.21 11.42 13.80
CA ASP A 212 -5.53 12.48 14.74
C ASP A 212 -4.28 13.20 15.27
N SER A 213 -3.17 12.48 15.44
CA SER A 213 -1.87 13.06 15.80
C SER A 213 -1.16 13.75 14.63
N GLY A 214 -1.58 13.52 13.39
CA GLY A 214 -0.91 14.00 12.19
C GLY A 214 0.30 13.16 11.74
N ASP A 215 0.55 12.03 12.39
CA ASP A 215 1.65 11.11 12.04
C ASP A 215 1.35 10.29 10.77
N LEU A 216 0.06 10.15 10.44
CA LEU A 216 -0.42 9.47 9.24
C LEU A 216 -1.35 10.39 8.45
N VAL A 217 -0.96 10.73 7.25
CA VAL A 217 -1.78 11.52 6.32
C VAL A 217 -2.33 10.65 5.20
N SER A 218 -3.56 10.91 4.79
CA SER A 218 -4.20 10.25 3.65
C SER A 218 -4.39 11.25 2.51
N ARG A 219 -4.16 10.78 1.29
CA ARG A 219 -4.47 11.54 0.08
C ARG A 219 -5.51 10.80 -0.75
N GLU A 220 -6.54 11.53 -1.14
CA GLU A 220 -7.63 11.03 -1.98
C GLU A 220 -7.64 11.77 -3.32
N HIS A 221 -7.93 11.03 -4.38
CA HIS A 221 -8.22 11.57 -5.71
C HIS A 221 -9.70 11.29 -5.97
N VAL A 222 -10.54 12.33 -5.83
CA VAL A 222 -11.98 12.20 -5.93
C VAL A 222 -12.45 12.58 -7.33
N LEU A 223 -13.23 11.69 -7.96
CA LEU A 223 -13.96 11.95 -9.19
C LEU A 223 -15.45 12.07 -8.86
N GLU A 224 -16.15 12.98 -9.53
CA GLU A 224 -17.57 13.24 -9.28
C GLU A 224 -18.46 12.53 -10.30
N GLY A 225 -19.38 11.71 -9.83
CA GLY A 225 -20.39 11.05 -10.65
C GLY A 225 -20.01 9.63 -11.10
N ILE A 226 -21.02 8.76 -11.16
CA ILE A 226 -20.85 7.33 -11.48
C ILE A 226 -20.28 7.09 -12.88
N ASP A 227 -20.48 8.03 -13.81
CA ASP A 227 -20.02 7.91 -15.20
C ASP A 227 -18.49 7.82 -15.33
N HIS A 228 -17.76 8.26 -14.29
CA HIS A 228 -16.31 8.09 -14.22
C HIS A 228 -15.87 6.68 -13.83
N ALA A 229 -16.76 5.82 -13.30
CA ALA A 229 -16.39 4.50 -12.80
C ALA A 229 -15.69 3.60 -13.83
N PRO A 230 -16.14 3.49 -15.10
CA PRO A 230 -15.46 2.66 -16.08
C PRO A 230 -14.04 3.11 -16.40
N GLY A 231 -13.81 4.43 -16.50
CA GLY A 231 -12.49 5.01 -16.78
C GLY A 231 -11.53 4.98 -15.60
N ALA A 232 -12.05 4.96 -14.37
CA ALA A 232 -11.25 5.01 -13.14
C ALA A 232 -10.33 3.79 -12.99
N ILE A 233 -10.75 2.61 -13.42
CA ILE A 233 -9.88 1.41 -13.41
C ILE A 233 -8.70 1.60 -14.35
N GLN A 234 -8.92 2.12 -15.56
CA GLN A 234 -7.85 2.37 -16.53
C GLN A 234 -6.85 3.41 -15.98
N MET A 235 -7.36 4.45 -15.32
CA MET A 235 -6.54 5.46 -14.63
C MET A 235 -5.62 4.82 -13.57
N LEU A 236 -6.11 3.85 -12.80
CA LEU A 236 -5.29 3.11 -11.82
C LEU A 236 -4.16 2.34 -12.51
N TYR A 237 -4.44 1.60 -13.58
CA TYR A 237 -3.42 0.82 -14.30
C TYR A 237 -2.39 1.69 -15.01
N ARG A 238 -2.78 2.88 -15.48
CA ARG A 238 -1.85 3.87 -16.06
C ARG A 238 -1.08 4.65 -15.01
N GLY A 239 -1.44 4.49 -13.73
CA GLY A 239 -0.81 5.23 -12.65
C GLY A 239 -1.08 6.73 -12.66
N GLU A 240 -2.20 7.17 -13.19
CA GLU A 240 -2.58 8.58 -13.32
C GLU A 240 -3.21 9.14 -12.02
N ASN A 241 -3.61 8.27 -11.10
CA ASN A 241 -4.19 8.67 -9.82
C ASN A 241 -3.12 9.21 -8.85
N THR A 242 -3.52 10.17 -8.03
CA THR A 242 -2.70 10.76 -6.98
C THR A 242 -3.31 10.44 -5.59
N GLY A 243 -2.95 9.28 -5.05
CA GLY A 243 -3.53 8.76 -3.80
C GLY A 243 -4.66 7.76 -4.04
N LYS A 244 -5.55 7.60 -3.04
CA LYS A 244 -6.71 6.70 -3.14
C LYS A 244 -7.73 7.29 -4.11
N LEU A 245 -7.98 6.57 -5.21
CA LEU A 245 -9.03 6.95 -6.15
C LEU A 245 -10.41 6.61 -5.59
N ILE A 246 -11.29 7.60 -5.55
CA ILE A 246 -12.65 7.53 -5.04
C ILE A 246 -13.59 8.16 -6.07
N ILE A 247 -14.78 7.59 -6.24
CA ILE A 247 -15.86 8.17 -7.02
C ILE A 247 -16.95 8.58 -6.03
N ARG A 248 -17.25 9.86 -5.98
CA ARG A 248 -18.34 10.40 -5.18
C ARG A 248 -19.62 10.38 -6.01
N LEU A 249 -20.66 9.79 -5.46
CA LEU A 249 -22.02 9.81 -6.01
C LEU A 249 -22.83 10.90 -5.31
N ASP A 250 -23.70 11.55 -6.06
CA ASP A 250 -24.62 12.57 -5.54
C ASP A 250 -25.71 11.98 -4.64
#